data_393292c39ef6582b788bd3379c23bc3c
#
_entry.id   393292c39ef6582b788bd3379c23bc3c
#
_cell.length_a   1.000
_cell.length_b   1.000
_cell.length_c   1.000
_cell.angle_alpha   90.00
_cell.angle_beta   90.00
_cell.angle_gamma   90.00
#
_symmetry.space_group_name_H-M   'P 1'
#
loop_
_entity.id
_entity.type
_entity.pdbx_description
1 polymer ?
#
loop_
_entity_poly.entity_id
_entity_poly.type
_entity_poly.pdbx_seq_one_letter_code
_entity_poly.pdbx_strand_id
1 'polypeptide(L)'
;YKSTGLAKDGSAAPLAAAVNVPSDSHEVDFSFQSPKFKQINKGTSAELIWQLTPDWSVTSLTAYRDLTFLNLEDTDGSNLDVLVTEISEEQDQFSEELRFNYQSDRLKLVTGLYYLAEDHTSNAIINLNGLGVKSLIDTTNDTTAYAAFSQGTYGITEKLNATLGLRYSNEEKKFNNVRATSVN
;
A
#
# COMPACT_ATOMS: atom_id res chain seq x y z
N TYR A 1 3.37 20.20 19.81
CA TYR A 1 4.10 21.10 18.93
C TYR A 1 3.41 22.46 19.01
N LYS A 2 3.97 23.41 19.72
CA LYS A 2 3.48 24.79 19.62
C LYS A 2 4.00 25.36 18.32
N SER A 3 3.18 25.39 17.28
CA SER A 3 3.40 26.27 16.14
C SER A 3 3.18 27.71 16.62
N THR A 4 4.21 28.34 17.11
CA THR A 4 4.21 29.80 17.22
C THR A 4 4.34 30.32 15.80
N GLY A 5 3.25 30.70 15.18
CA GLY A 5 3.24 31.28 13.82
C GLY A 5 3.97 32.63 13.75
N LEU A 6 5.28 32.59 14.00
CA LEU A 6 6.16 33.75 13.90
C LEU A 6 6.76 33.77 12.50
N ALA A 7 6.66 34.90 11.84
CA ALA A 7 7.43 35.18 10.64
C ALA A 7 8.93 35.12 10.95
N LYS A 8 9.77 34.95 9.93
CA LYS A 8 11.23 34.79 10.05
C LYS A 8 11.92 35.98 10.74
N ASP A 9 11.26 37.13 10.81
CA ASP A 9 11.70 38.34 11.49
C ASP A 9 11.23 38.47 12.95
N GLY A 10 10.52 37.43 13.46
CA GLY A 10 9.97 37.45 14.83
C GLY A 10 8.63 38.17 14.96
N SER A 11 8.07 38.74 13.88
CA SER A 11 6.73 39.33 13.87
C SER A 11 5.66 38.24 13.84
N ALA A 12 4.49 38.47 14.42
CA ALA A 12 3.36 37.58 14.30
C ALA A 12 2.87 37.61 12.85
N ALA A 13 2.85 36.46 12.20
CA ALA A 13 2.20 36.36 10.89
C ALA A 13 0.72 36.75 11.00
N PRO A 14 0.12 37.43 10.01
CA PRO A 14 -1.29 37.86 10.09
C PRO A 14 -2.27 36.73 10.40
N LEU A 15 -1.96 35.50 10.01
CA LEU A 15 -2.71 34.29 10.31
C LEU A 15 -2.57 33.80 11.75
N ALA A 16 -1.45 34.11 12.43
CA ALA A 16 -1.19 33.61 13.78
C ALA A 16 -2.16 34.18 14.83
N ALA A 17 -2.70 35.36 14.60
CA ALA A 17 -3.68 36.00 15.50
C ALA A 17 -5.09 35.37 15.42
N ALA A 18 -5.37 34.64 14.35
CA ALA A 18 -6.66 33.99 14.10
C ALA A 18 -6.67 32.50 14.48
N VAL A 19 -5.49 31.91 14.76
CA VAL A 19 -5.38 30.50 15.15
C VAL A 19 -5.81 30.34 16.61
N ASN A 20 -6.81 29.52 16.84
CA ASN A 20 -7.19 29.10 18.19
C ASN A 20 -6.17 28.05 18.65
N VAL A 21 -5.44 28.35 19.72
CA VAL A 21 -4.47 27.40 20.31
C VAL A 21 -5.19 26.70 21.46
N PRO A 22 -5.47 25.41 21.37
CA PRO A 22 -6.08 24.64 22.46
C PRO A 22 -5.27 24.76 23.75
N SER A 23 -5.95 24.79 24.89
CA SER A 23 -5.32 24.88 26.22
C SER A 23 -4.63 23.58 26.64
N ASP A 24 -5.01 22.47 26.03
CA ASP A 24 -4.43 21.14 26.24
C ASP A 24 -3.60 20.73 25.02
N SER A 25 -2.41 20.18 25.25
CA SER A 25 -1.52 19.67 24.17
C SER A 25 -2.05 18.42 23.46
N HIS A 26 -3.13 17.81 23.95
CA HIS A 26 -3.80 16.65 23.37
C HIS A 26 -5.07 17.01 22.58
N GLU A 27 -5.44 18.29 22.57
CA GLU A 27 -6.57 18.78 21.78
C GLU A 27 -6.05 19.41 20.49
N VAL A 28 -6.79 19.17 19.40
CA VAL A 28 -6.57 19.78 18.09
C VAL A 28 -7.89 20.43 17.66
N ASP A 29 -7.80 21.66 17.20
CA ASP A 29 -8.95 22.36 16.63
C ASP A 29 -8.91 22.19 15.10
N PHE A 30 -10.06 21.86 14.48
CA PHE A 30 -10.15 21.63 13.05
C PHE A 30 -11.05 22.67 12.40
N SER A 31 -10.71 23.08 11.18
CA SER A 31 -11.51 23.98 10.36
C SER A 31 -12.84 23.38 9.90
N PHE A 32 -12.95 22.04 9.86
CA PHE A 32 -14.16 21.32 9.50
C PHE A 32 -14.52 20.23 10.52
N GLN A 33 -15.82 19.93 10.61
CA GLN A 33 -16.38 19.14 11.71
C GLN A 33 -16.11 17.63 11.68
N SER A 34 -15.52 17.08 10.60
CA SER A 34 -15.40 15.61 10.49
C SER A 34 -14.27 15.20 9.56
N PRO A 35 -13.05 15.05 10.06
CA PRO A 35 -12.04 14.29 9.35
C PRO A 35 -12.60 12.89 9.03
N LYS A 36 -12.33 12.39 7.84
CA LYS A 36 -12.81 11.08 7.40
C LYS A 36 -11.63 10.18 7.14
N PHE A 37 -11.63 9.06 7.79
CA PHE A 37 -10.73 7.97 7.50
C PHE A 37 -11.57 6.71 7.24
N LYS A 38 -11.39 6.12 6.07
CA LYS A 38 -12.06 4.87 5.72
C LYS A 38 -11.10 3.98 4.95
N GLN A 39 -10.94 2.77 5.43
CA GLN A 39 -10.19 1.75 4.72
C GLN A 39 -11.00 0.45 4.67
N ILE A 40 -11.15 -0.09 3.49
CA ILE A 40 -11.83 -1.37 3.27
C ILE A 40 -10.86 -2.26 2.51
N ASN A 41 -10.51 -3.40 3.11
CA ASN A 41 -9.76 -4.46 2.47
C ASN A 41 -10.68 -5.67 2.33
N LYS A 42 -10.75 -6.21 1.13
CA LYS A 42 -11.44 -7.46 0.84
C LYS A 42 -10.47 -8.40 0.15
N GLY A 43 -10.69 -9.69 0.31
CA GLY A 43 -9.88 -10.67 -0.38
C GLY A 43 -10.54 -12.03 -0.36
N THR A 44 -10.20 -12.80 -1.35
CA THR A 44 -10.57 -14.20 -1.44
C THR A 44 -9.40 -14.99 -1.98
N SER A 45 -9.30 -16.25 -1.57
CA SER A 45 -8.31 -17.16 -2.12
C SER A 45 -8.91 -18.57 -2.25
N ALA A 46 -8.37 -19.31 -3.19
CA ALA A 46 -8.68 -20.71 -3.40
C ALA A 46 -7.39 -21.49 -3.55
N GLU A 47 -7.29 -22.59 -2.85
CA GLU A 47 -6.19 -23.55 -2.99
C GLU A 47 -6.75 -24.87 -3.52
N LEU A 48 -6.13 -25.36 -4.58
CA LEU A 48 -6.42 -26.67 -5.15
C LEU A 48 -5.17 -27.54 -5.03
N ILE A 49 -5.33 -28.71 -4.42
CA ILE A 49 -4.27 -29.70 -4.27
C ILE A 49 -4.66 -30.95 -5.03
N TRP A 50 -3.84 -31.32 -6.01
CA TRP A 50 -4.04 -32.52 -6.81
C TRP A 50 -2.91 -33.51 -6.55
N GLN A 51 -3.25 -34.64 -5.90
CA GLN A 51 -2.32 -35.75 -5.68
C GLN A 51 -2.19 -36.58 -6.95
N LEU A 52 -1.05 -36.50 -7.63
CA LEU A 52 -0.79 -37.22 -8.87
C LEU A 52 -0.35 -38.65 -8.61
N THR A 53 0.55 -38.83 -7.63
CA THR A 53 1.03 -40.12 -7.13
C THR A 53 1.27 -40.02 -5.62
N PRO A 54 1.62 -41.11 -4.92
CA PRO A 54 1.95 -41.01 -3.48
C PRO A 54 3.04 -39.99 -3.18
N ASP A 55 3.96 -39.75 -4.09
CA ASP A 55 5.13 -38.87 -3.90
C ASP A 55 4.99 -37.51 -4.57
N TRP A 56 4.06 -37.32 -5.51
CA TRP A 56 3.91 -36.10 -6.29
C TRP A 56 2.54 -35.44 -6.10
N SER A 57 2.56 -34.15 -5.86
CA SER A 57 1.35 -33.33 -5.90
C SER A 57 1.57 -32.02 -6.64
N VAL A 58 0.48 -31.46 -7.13
CA VAL A 58 0.40 -30.11 -7.70
C VAL A 58 -0.50 -29.28 -6.82
N THR A 59 -0.07 -28.09 -6.47
CA THR A 59 -0.86 -27.10 -5.73
C THR A 59 -0.99 -25.86 -6.57
N SER A 60 -2.22 -25.39 -6.78
CA SER A 60 -2.53 -24.07 -7.35
C SER A 60 -3.13 -23.22 -6.25
N LEU A 61 -2.59 -22.02 -6.05
CA LEU A 61 -3.08 -21.03 -5.10
C LEU A 61 -3.39 -19.75 -5.85
N THR A 62 -4.69 -19.50 -6.03
CA THR A 62 -5.21 -18.27 -6.64
C THR A 62 -5.69 -17.33 -5.55
N ALA A 63 -5.35 -16.06 -5.64
CA ALA A 63 -5.85 -15.05 -4.71
C ALA A 63 -6.21 -13.75 -5.44
N TYR A 64 -7.25 -13.09 -4.92
CA TYR A 64 -7.66 -11.75 -5.34
C TYR A 64 -7.86 -10.88 -4.09
N ARG A 65 -7.40 -9.62 -4.20
CA ARG A 65 -7.56 -8.60 -3.16
C ARG A 65 -8.03 -7.29 -3.76
N ASP A 66 -8.81 -6.57 -2.98
CA ASP A 66 -9.35 -5.24 -3.28
C ASP A 66 -9.13 -4.35 -2.06
N LEU A 67 -8.61 -3.15 -2.30
CA LEU A 67 -8.42 -2.12 -1.29
C LEU A 67 -9.12 -0.84 -1.76
N THR A 68 -9.94 -0.27 -0.88
CA THR A 68 -10.43 1.10 -1.02
C THR A 68 -9.99 1.90 0.21
N PHE A 69 -9.38 3.05 -0.03
CA PHE A 69 -8.92 3.96 1.01
C PHE A 69 -9.43 5.37 0.75
N LEU A 70 -9.85 6.05 1.80
CA LEU A 70 -10.22 7.46 1.79
C LEU A 70 -9.70 8.11 3.07
N ASN A 71 -8.93 9.18 2.91
CA ASN A 71 -8.52 10.06 3.99
C ASN A 71 -8.85 11.51 3.64
N LEU A 72 -9.61 12.17 4.50
CA LEU A 72 -9.89 13.61 4.46
C LEU A 72 -9.44 14.20 5.77
N GLU A 73 -8.44 15.06 5.72
CA GLU A 73 -7.86 15.65 6.91
C GLU A 73 -7.62 17.16 6.76
N ASP A 74 -7.70 17.83 7.89
CA ASP A 74 -7.19 19.18 8.08
C ASP A 74 -5.68 19.08 8.36
N THR A 75 -4.89 19.40 7.34
CA THR A 75 -3.45 19.16 7.37
C THR A 75 -2.71 20.24 8.15
N ASP A 76 -3.28 21.43 8.31
CA ASP A 76 -2.66 22.50 9.10
C ASP A 76 -2.96 22.36 10.60
N GLY A 77 -3.97 21.57 11.00
CA GLY A 77 -4.30 21.29 12.38
C GLY A 77 -4.76 22.54 13.16
N SER A 78 -5.39 23.49 12.48
CA SER A 78 -5.90 24.73 13.08
C SER A 78 -7.39 24.91 12.80
N ASN A 79 -8.01 25.84 13.48
CA ASN A 79 -9.40 26.22 13.24
C ASN A 79 -9.62 27.05 11.96
N LEU A 80 -8.56 27.30 11.21
CA LEU A 80 -8.61 28.04 9.96
C LEU A 80 -8.66 27.07 8.78
N ASP A 81 -9.50 27.36 7.81
CA ASP A 81 -9.58 26.59 6.57
C ASP A 81 -8.45 27.00 5.62
N VAL A 82 -7.20 26.59 5.94
CA VAL A 82 -6.01 26.97 5.17
C VAL A 82 -5.54 25.84 4.29
N LEU A 83 -5.39 24.62 4.83
CA LEU A 83 -4.87 23.46 4.11
C LEU A 83 -5.67 22.22 4.42
N VAL A 84 -6.42 21.75 3.45
CA VAL A 84 -7.19 20.50 3.51
C VAL A 84 -6.67 19.53 2.47
N THR A 85 -6.43 18.30 2.88
CA THR A 85 -5.99 17.22 2.00
C THR A 85 -7.03 16.09 1.97
N GLU A 86 -7.38 15.68 0.76
CA GLU A 86 -8.18 14.48 0.51
C GLU A 86 -7.35 13.50 -0.32
N ILE A 87 -7.24 12.25 0.13
CA ILE A 87 -6.56 11.17 -0.57
C ILE A 87 -7.55 10.02 -0.70
N SER A 88 -7.76 9.56 -1.93
CA SER A 88 -8.49 8.34 -2.21
C SER A 88 -7.62 7.37 -3.00
N GLU A 89 -7.66 6.09 -2.62
CA GLU A 89 -6.89 5.05 -3.28
C GLU A 89 -7.78 3.84 -3.54
N GLU A 90 -7.57 3.25 -4.71
CA GLU A 90 -8.17 1.99 -5.12
C GLU A 90 -7.05 1.08 -5.62
N GLN A 91 -7.05 -0.17 -5.15
CA GLN A 91 -6.07 -1.16 -5.55
C GLN A 91 -6.74 -2.51 -5.74
N ASP A 92 -6.48 -3.12 -6.88
CA ASP A 92 -6.86 -4.48 -7.22
C ASP A 92 -5.61 -5.32 -7.40
N GLN A 93 -5.59 -6.51 -6.82
CA GLN A 93 -4.46 -7.42 -6.93
C GLN A 93 -4.93 -8.84 -7.21
N PHE A 94 -4.40 -9.44 -8.26
CA PHE A 94 -4.52 -10.84 -8.57
C PHE A 94 -3.19 -11.54 -8.44
N SER A 95 -3.17 -12.75 -7.86
CA SER A 95 -1.98 -13.58 -7.83
C SER A 95 -2.30 -15.05 -8.05
N GLU A 96 -1.39 -15.74 -8.70
CA GLU A 96 -1.43 -17.19 -8.92
C GLU A 96 -0.08 -17.80 -8.61
N GLU A 97 -0.08 -18.89 -7.84
CA GLU A 97 1.11 -19.68 -7.55
C GLU A 97 0.85 -21.14 -7.86
N LEU A 98 1.62 -21.70 -8.76
CA LEU A 98 1.57 -23.11 -9.14
C LEU A 98 2.82 -23.80 -8.58
N ARG A 99 2.62 -24.80 -7.71
CA ARG A 99 3.69 -25.58 -7.09
C ARG A 99 3.61 -27.03 -7.53
N PHE A 100 4.76 -27.58 -7.86
CA PHE A 100 4.99 -29.00 -8.04
C PHE A 100 5.77 -29.50 -6.81
N ASN A 101 5.17 -30.37 -6.04
CA ASN A 101 5.75 -30.89 -4.83
C ASN A 101 6.12 -32.35 -5.03
N TYR A 102 7.35 -32.69 -4.64
CA TYR A 102 7.80 -34.07 -4.56
C TYR A 102 8.28 -34.39 -3.14
N GLN A 103 7.90 -35.54 -2.64
CA GLN A 103 8.32 -36.00 -1.32
C GLN A 103 8.62 -37.50 -1.35
N SER A 104 9.84 -37.85 -0.96
CA SER A 104 10.26 -39.22 -0.69
C SER A 104 10.88 -39.30 0.72
N ASP A 105 11.37 -40.47 1.10
CA ASP A 105 11.99 -40.69 2.41
C ASP A 105 13.12 -39.71 2.74
N ARG A 106 13.90 -39.30 1.72
CA ARG A 106 15.10 -38.46 1.90
C ARG A 106 15.05 -37.13 1.15
N LEU A 107 14.14 -36.95 0.20
CA LEU A 107 14.10 -35.75 -0.61
C LEU A 107 12.72 -35.12 -0.56
N LYS A 108 12.68 -33.84 -0.20
CA LYS A 108 11.51 -32.96 -0.37
C LYS A 108 11.92 -31.88 -1.38
N LEU A 109 11.16 -31.76 -2.46
CA LEU A 109 11.38 -30.75 -3.50
C LEU A 109 10.07 -29.99 -3.73
N VAL A 110 10.19 -28.66 -3.79
CA VAL A 110 9.13 -27.76 -4.23
C VAL A 110 9.67 -26.94 -5.38
N THR A 111 8.98 -26.98 -6.50
CA THR A 111 9.30 -26.15 -7.67
C THR A 111 8.03 -25.42 -8.06
N GLY A 112 8.11 -24.12 -8.37
CA GLY A 112 6.90 -23.36 -8.64
C GLY A 112 7.12 -22.17 -9.56
N LEU A 113 5.96 -21.71 -10.05
CA LEU A 113 5.79 -20.48 -10.81
C LEU A 113 4.88 -19.55 -10.04
N TYR A 114 5.16 -18.26 -10.10
CA TYR A 114 4.37 -17.23 -9.47
C TYR A 114 4.06 -16.13 -10.47
N TYR A 115 2.84 -15.63 -10.44
CA TYR A 115 2.37 -14.49 -11.19
C TYR A 115 1.65 -13.52 -10.26
N LEU A 116 1.87 -12.22 -10.47
CA LEU A 116 1.16 -11.13 -9.82
C LEU A 116 0.78 -10.08 -10.87
N ALA A 117 -0.44 -9.59 -10.79
CA ALA A 117 -0.89 -8.35 -11.43
C ALA A 117 -1.54 -7.46 -10.38
N GLU A 118 -1.18 -6.19 -10.37
CA GLU A 118 -1.70 -5.20 -9.45
C GLU A 118 -1.94 -3.89 -10.19
N ASP A 119 -3.14 -3.36 -10.07
CA ASP A 119 -3.54 -2.05 -10.54
C ASP A 119 -3.81 -1.17 -9.32
N HIS A 120 -3.14 -0.03 -9.25
CA HIS A 120 -3.29 0.92 -8.15
C HIS A 120 -3.52 2.31 -8.70
N THR A 121 -4.59 2.95 -8.23
CA THR A 121 -4.93 4.35 -8.53
C THR A 121 -4.98 5.13 -7.24
N SER A 122 -4.33 6.31 -7.22
CA SER A 122 -4.35 7.25 -6.12
C SER A 122 -4.72 8.64 -6.64
N ASN A 123 -5.73 9.25 -6.04
CA ASN A 123 -6.15 10.61 -6.32
C ASN A 123 -5.94 11.44 -5.05
N ALA A 124 -5.13 12.50 -5.17
CA ALA A 124 -4.93 13.44 -4.08
C ALA A 124 -5.43 14.83 -4.47
N ILE A 125 -6.25 15.42 -3.59
CA ILE A 125 -6.74 16.78 -3.69
C ILE A 125 -6.13 17.57 -2.55
N ILE A 126 -5.35 18.61 -2.88
CA ILE A 126 -4.74 19.50 -1.92
C ILE A 126 -5.36 20.89 -2.11
N ASN A 127 -6.15 21.33 -1.14
CA ASN A 127 -6.78 22.63 -1.13
C ASN A 127 -5.99 23.58 -0.22
N LEU A 128 -5.37 24.60 -0.81
CA LEU A 128 -4.75 25.72 -0.13
C LEU A 128 -5.75 26.89 -0.11
N ASN A 129 -6.80 26.76 0.70
CA ASN A 129 -7.94 27.68 0.71
C ASN A 129 -7.50 29.10 1.08
N GLY A 130 -6.50 29.26 1.96
CA GLY A 130 -5.90 30.55 2.29
C GLY A 130 -5.26 31.29 1.10
N LEU A 131 -4.95 30.58 0.02
CA LEU A 131 -4.37 31.14 -1.20
C LEU A 131 -5.29 31.01 -2.43
N GLY A 132 -6.46 30.40 -2.29
CA GLY A 132 -7.34 30.09 -3.40
C GLY A 132 -6.76 29.09 -4.40
N VAL A 133 -5.87 28.19 -3.97
CA VAL A 133 -5.20 27.22 -4.84
C VAL A 133 -5.71 25.82 -4.58
N LYS A 134 -6.07 25.12 -5.65
CA LYS A 134 -6.41 23.70 -5.62
C LYS A 134 -5.47 22.90 -6.51
N SER A 135 -4.86 21.87 -5.99
CA SER A 135 -4.01 20.92 -6.73
C SER A 135 -4.67 19.56 -6.76
N LEU A 136 -4.79 18.99 -7.93
CA LEU A 136 -5.24 17.62 -8.19
C LEU A 136 -4.02 16.81 -8.65
N ILE A 137 -3.81 15.66 -8.07
CA ILE A 137 -2.72 14.75 -8.42
C ILE A 137 -3.34 13.36 -8.61
N ASP A 138 -3.32 12.89 -9.85
CA ASP A 138 -3.79 11.57 -10.22
C ASP A 138 -2.59 10.69 -10.52
N THR A 139 -2.50 9.56 -9.86
CA THR A 139 -1.41 8.61 -10.00
C THR A 139 -1.96 7.24 -10.30
N THR A 140 -1.44 6.58 -11.32
CA THR A 140 -1.69 5.17 -11.59
C THR A 140 -0.38 4.40 -11.58
N ASN A 141 -0.42 3.19 -11.05
CA ASN A 141 0.73 2.29 -11.00
C ASN A 141 0.26 0.86 -11.29
N ASP A 142 0.65 0.35 -12.46
CA ASP A 142 0.37 -1.01 -12.88
C ASP A 142 1.62 -1.85 -12.64
N THR A 143 1.50 -2.90 -11.85
CA THR A 143 2.61 -3.80 -11.52
C THR A 143 2.32 -5.20 -12.06
N THR A 144 3.28 -5.77 -12.77
CA THR A 144 3.23 -7.17 -13.18
C THR A 144 4.52 -7.86 -12.76
N ALA A 145 4.41 -8.99 -12.08
CA ALA A 145 5.56 -9.77 -11.64
C ALA A 145 5.44 -11.25 -11.98
N TYR A 146 6.58 -11.85 -12.33
CA TYR A 146 6.72 -13.28 -12.56
C TYR A 146 7.88 -13.81 -11.76
N ALA A 147 7.75 -15.02 -11.25
CA ALA A 147 8.87 -15.71 -10.64
C ALA A 147 8.84 -17.22 -10.94
N ALA A 148 10.02 -17.80 -11.02
CA ALA A 148 10.21 -19.24 -10.97
C ALA A 148 11.12 -19.55 -9.79
N PHE A 149 10.79 -20.59 -9.03
CA PHE A 149 11.56 -20.97 -7.86
C PHE A 149 11.64 -22.48 -7.72
N SER A 150 12.69 -22.94 -7.05
CA SER A 150 12.84 -24.33 -6.65
C SER A 150 13.59 -24.40 -5.33
N GLN A 151 13.13 -25.27 -4.43
CA GLN A 151 13.79 -25.55 -3.16
C GLN A 151 13.77 -27.03 -2.90
N GLY A 152 14.94 -27.59 -2.63
CA GLY A 152 15.12 -28.99 -2.27
C GLY A 152 15.69 -29.13 -0.87
N THR A 153 15.14 -30.04 -0.09
CA THR A 153 15.71 -30.48 1.21
C THR A 153 16.07 -31.95 1.12
N TYR A 154 17.32 -32.27 1.36
CA TYR A 154 17.82 -33.63 1.33
C TYR A 154 18.28 -34.09 2.72
N GLY A 155 17.79 -35.25 3.15
CA GLY A 155 18.21 -35.92 4.38
C GLY A 155 19.55 -36.60 4.20
N ILE A 156 20.63 -35.98 4.68
CA ILE A 156 22.01 -36.54 4.63
C ILE A 156 22.11 -37.68 5.60
N THR A 157 21.60 -37.49 6.80
CA THR A 157 21.49 -38.53 7.85
C THR A 157 20.14 -38.40 8.53
N GLU A 158 19.80 -39.30 9.44
CA GLU A 158 18.57 -39.21 10.25
C GLU A 158 18.49 -37.90 11.09
N LYS A 159 19.62 -37.24 11.34
CA LYS A 159 19.72 -36.04 12.18
C LYS A 159 20.18 -34.79 11.42
N LEU A 160 20.55 -34.92 10.15
CA LEU A 160 21.11 -33.82 9.36
C LEU A 160 20.38 -33.71 8.03
N ASN A 161 19.79 -32.54 7.77
CA ASN A 161 19.18 -32.17 6.52
C ASN A 161 19.94 -30.98 5.91
N ALA A 162 20.06 -30.97 4.60
CA ALA A 162 20.55 -29.82 3.83
C ALA A 162 19.42 -29.27 2.95
N THR A 163 19.25 -27.97 2.95
CA THR A 163 18.27 -27.29 2.10
C THR A 163 18.98 -26.32 1.18
N LEU A 164 18.64 -26.36 -0.11
CA LEU A 164 19.08 -25.41 -1.12
C LEU A 164 17.84 -24.88 -1.85
N GLY A 165 17.80 -23.57 -2.07
CA GLY A 165 16.74 -22.91 -2.82
C GLY A 165 17.28 -21.86 -3.78
N LEU A 166 16.62 -21.73 -4.93
CA LEU A 166 16.88 -20.72 -5.94
C LEU A 166 15.55 -20.07 -6.35
N ARG A 167 15.59 -18.76 -6.62
CA ARG A 167 14.46 -18.01 -7.16
C ARG A 167 14.96 -17.00 -8.19
N TYR A 168 14.28 -16.96 -9.32
CA TYR A 168 14.39 -15.89 -10.29
C TYR A 168 13.09 -15.10 -10.28
N SER A 169 13.16 -13.78 -10.25
CA SER A 169 11.99 -12.90 -10.28
C SER A 169 12.23 -11.77 -11.29
N ASN A 170 11.17 -11.40 -11.99
CA ASN A 170 11.11 -10.21 -12.83
C ASN A 170 9.87 -9.43 -12.47
N GLU A 171 10.00 -8.12 -12.34
CA GLU A 171 8.92 -7.20 -12.03
C GLU A 171 8.98 -6.01 -12.98
N GLU A 172 7.84 -5.64 -13.54
CA GLU A 172 7.64 -4.46 -14.35
C GLU A 172 6.63 -3.55 -13.66
N LYS A 173 6.96 -2.25 -13.54
CA LYS A 173 6.06 -1.23 -13.03
C LYS A 173 5.88 -0.13 -14.06
N LYS A 174 4.61 0.18 -14.36
CA LYS A 174 4.23 1.31 -15.20
C LYS A 174 3.61 2.36 -14.32
N PHE A 175 4.28 3.48 -14.24
CA PHE A 175 3.86 4.60 -13.41
C PHE A 175 3.44 5.77 -14.29
N ASN A 176 2.26 6.33 -14.02
CA ASN A 176 1.79 7.56 -14.62
C ASN A 176 1.33 8.53 -13.53
N ASN A 177 1.69 9.78 -13.67
CA ASN A 177 1.30 10.84 -12.74
C ASN A 177 0.88 12.08 -13.52
N VAL A 178 -0.31 12.56 -13.26
CA VAL A 178 -0.87 13.78 -13.83
C VAL A 178 -1.17 14.75 -12.71
N ARG A 179 -0.69 15.97 -12.85
CA ARG A 179 -0.95 17.06 -11.91
C ARG A 179 -1.65 18.22 -12.60
N ALA A 180 -2.77 18.65 -12.06
CA ALA A 180 -3.46 19.87 -12.44
C ALA A 180 -3.51 20.83 -11.24
N THR A 181 -3.27 22.11 -11.47
CA THR A 181 -3.38 23.14 -10.44
C THR A 181 -4.26 24.25 -10.96
N SER A 182 -5.26 24.65 -10.20
CA SER A 182 -6.13 25.80 -10.47
C SER A 182 -5.95 26.86 -9.40
N VAL A 183 -6.08 28.10 -9.78
CA VAL A 183 -6.16 29.27 -8.89
C VAL A 183 -7.55 29.88 -9.08
N ASN A 184 -8.29 30.03 -7.99
CA ASN A 184 -9.64 30.63 -7.98
C ASN A 184 -9.54 32.12 -7.66
#